data_410b97d5260de28e85a73d6128aa3a0c
#
_entry.id   410b97d5260de28e85a73d6128aa3a0c
#
_cell.length_a   1.000
_cell.length_b   1.000
_cell.length_c   1.000
_cell.angle_alpha   90.00
_cell.angle_beta   90.00
_cell.angle_gamma   90.00
#
_symmetry.space_group_name_H-M   'P 1'
#
loop_
_entity.id
_entity.type
_entity.pdbx_description
1 polymer ?
#
loop_
_entity_poly.entity_id
_entity_poly.type
_entity_poly.pdbx_seq_one_letter_code
_entity_poly.pdbx_strand_id
1 'polypeptide(L)'
;MSETYRHFFVKALYDMRESVILGMDQRRKPQEKEGTKQMKFDMHCHTKEGSMDGKVPIDDFIAELIRKGFNGMLVSDHNSYNGYRTWKRNIKDQKFKDFVVLKGIEYDTIDAGHILVIMPETIKLKILELRGLPVQILIDIVHKNGGILGPAHPCGEKYLSFTNTLKKRNQMAVMNQFDFLEGFNACESVESNHCAKVLAEMYALPAFGGSDAHKTDCVGMAYTDIPEQIHCESDLIRAVKLGEGIKCGGSYYRGTTK
;
A
#
# COMPACT_ATOMS: atom_id res chain seq x y z
N MET A 1 -22.77 4.07 -1.62
CA MET A 1 -23.32 3.17 -0.57
C MET A 1 -23.96 4.04 0.50
N SER A 2 -25.19 3.75 1.00
CA SER A 2 -25.79 4.58 2.06
C SER A 2 -25.00 4.42 3.37
N GLU A 3 -24.92 5.48 4.19
CA GLU A 3 -24.29 5.47 5.53
C GLU A 3 -24.77 4.29 6.40
N THR A 4 -26.04 3.95 6.31
CA THR A 4 -26.67 2.82 7.01
C THR A 4 -26.02 1.48 6.63
N TYR A 5 -25.57 1.31 5.38
CA TYR A 5 -24.97 0.08 4.88
C TYR A 5 -23.52 -0.07 5.33
N ARG A 6 -22.79 1.05 5.44
CA ARG A 6 -21.44 1.09 5.99
C ARG A 6 -21.43 0.71 7.47
N HIS A 7 -22.34 1.28 8.23
CA HIS A 7 -22.51 0.99 9.65
C HIS A 7 -22.84 -0.49 9.88
N PHE A 8 -23.68 -1.07 9.02
CA PHE A 8 -24.04 -2.50 9.10
C PHE A 8 -22.86 -3.40 8.72
N PHE A 9 -22.03 -3.02 7.74
CA PHE A 9 -20.86 -3.79 7.31
C PHE A 9 -19.76 -3.75 8.39
N VAL A 10 -19.45 -2.58 8.93
CA VAL A 10 -18.50 -2.42 10.04
C VAL A 10 -19.00 -3.16 11.29
N LYS A 11 -20.29 -3.10 11.59
CA LYS A 11 -20.90 -3.84 12.70
C LYS A 11 -20.85 -5.36 12.48
N ALA A 12 -21.17 -5.84 11.28
CA ALA A 12 -21.05 -7.26 10.94
C ALA A 12 -19.60 -7.75 11.02
N LEU A 13 -18.63 -6.92 10.66
CA LEU A 13 -17.20 -7.20 10.83
C LEU A 13 -16.83 -7.27 12.33
N TYR A 14 -17.39 -6.38 13.15
CA TYR A 14 -17.18 -6.38 14.61
C TYR A 14 -17.76 -7.63 15.27
N ASP A 15 -18.99 -8.00 14.90
CA ASP A 15 -19.68 -9.19 15.45
C ASP A 15 -18.96 -10.49 15.05
N MET A 16 -18.36 -10.54 13.84
CA MET A 16 -17.50 -11.66 13.41
C MET A 16 -16.18 -11.69 14.17
N ARG A 17 -15.57 -10.53 14.51
CA ARG A 17 -14.34 -10.45 15.31
C ARG A 17 -14.52 -11.05 16.70
N GLU A 18 -15.60 -10.76 17.39
CA GLU A 18 -15.90 -11.33 18.71
C GLU A 18 -15.98 -12.86 18.68
N SER A 19 -16.57 -13.42 17.62
CA SER A 19 -16.65 -14.87 17.45
C SER A 19 -15.31 -15.54 17.08
N VAL A 20 -14.40 -14.84 16.41
CA VAL A 20 -13.06 -15.35 16.06
C VAL A 20 -12.08 -15.22 17.22
N ILE A 21 -12.17 -14.15 18.02
CA ILE A 21 -11.31 -13.93 19.21
C ILE A 21 -11.59 -14.97 20.30
N LEU A 22 -12.83 -15.42 20.45
CA LEU A 22 -13.20 -16.49 21.38
C LEU A 22 -12.61 -17.87 21.00
N GLY A 23 -12.08 -18.02 19.79
CA GLY A 23 -11.47 -19.28 19.29
C GLY A 23 -9.95 -19.24 19.14
N MET A 24 -9.29 -18.12 19.35
CA MET A 24 -7.83 -18.00 19.18
C MET A 24 -7.12 -17.97 20.54
N ASP A 25 -6.52 -19.09 20.85
CA ASP A 25 -5.56 -19.27 21.95
C ASP A 25 -4.38 -18.29 21.82
N GLN A 26 -3.87 -17.89 22.99
CA GLN A 26 -2.81 -16.90 23.20
C GLN A 26 -1.54 -17.24 22.38
N ARG A 27 -1.43 -16.74 21.18
CA ARG A 27 -0.16 -16.77 20.43
C ARG A 27 0.76 -15.66 20.94
N ARG A 28 1.98 -16.07 21.25
CA ARG A 28 3.10 -15.32 21.81
C ARG A 28 3.15 -13.87 21.31
N LYS A 29 3.27 -12.92 22.27
CA LYS A 29 3.69 -11.54 21.99
C LYS A 29 5.00 -11.61 21.20
N PRO A 30 5.15 -10.86 20.09
CA PRO A 30 6.43 -10.76 19.39
C PRO A 30 7.49 -10.27 20.39
N GLN A 31 8.59 -10.99 20.50
CA GLN A 31 9.77 -10.48 21.20
C GLN A 31 10.32 -9.34 20.33
N GLU A 32 10.30 -8.11 20.84
CA GLU A 32 11.05 -7.00 20.26
C GLU A 32 12.53 -7.40 20.23
N LYS A 33 13.06 -7.62 19.04
CA LYS A 33 14.51 -7.78 18.86
C LYS A 33 15.14 -6.40 19.12
N GLU A 34 15.76 -6.25 20.29
CA GLU A 34 16.55 -5.07 20.61
C GLU A 34 17.62 -4.86 19.51
N GLY A 35 17.59 -3.68 18.86
CA GLY A 35 18.69 -3.19 18.05
C GLY A 35 18.51 -3.16 16.52
N THR A 36 17.40 -3.61 15.95
CA THR A 36 17.17 -3.42 14.50
C THR A 36 16.62 -2.01 14.26
N LYS A 37 17.40 -1.18 13.56
CA LYS A 37 16.98 0.15 13.13
C LYS A 37 15.80 -0.01 12.15
N GLN A 38 14.62 0.40 12.56
CA GLN A 38 13.44 0.43 11.69
C GLN A 38 13.68 1.38 10.52
N MET A 39 13.22 0.98 9.33
CA MET A 39 13.22 1.83 8.15
C MET A 39 11.81 2.35 7.88
N LYS A 40 11.71 3.66 7.64
CA LYS A 40 10.45 4.37 7.43
C LYS A 40 10.24 4.64 5.95
N PHE A 41 9.15 4.13 5.39
CA PHE A 41 8.79 4.27 3.97
C PHE A 41 7.44 4.94 3.80
N ASP A 42 7.28 5.71 2.71
CA ASP A 42 5.98 6.08 2.15
C ASP A 42 5.64 5.06 1.06
N MET A 43 4.60 4.26 1.28
CA MET A 43 4.31 3.09 0.44
C MET A 43 3.25 3.35 -0.64
N HIS A 44 2.82 4.62 -0.80
CA HIS A 44 1.86 4.99 -1.84
C HIS A 44 2.12 6.43 -2.31
N CYS A 45 2.74 6.55 -3.49
CA CYS A 45 3.25 7.83 -4.00
C CYS A 45 3.00 7.98 -5.50
N HIS A 46 2.43 9.13 -5.90
CA HIS A 46 2.18 9.48 -7.31
C HIS A 46 3.10 10.61 -7.76
N THR A 47 3.95 10.31 -8.75
CA THR A 47 4.90 11.28 -9.28
C THR A 47 4.35 12.02 -10.49
N LYS A 48 4.84 13.24 -10.73
CA LYS A 48 4.50 14.01 -11.92
C LYS A 48 4.90 13.31 -13.22
N GLU A 49 5.96 12.50 -13.17
CA GLU A 49 6.51 11.82 -14.34
C GLU A 49 5.75 10.55 -14.72
N GLY A 50 5.03 9.96 -13.76
CA GLY A 50 4.37 8.67 -13.95
C GLY A 50 2.86 8.69 -13.91
N SER A 51 2.25 9.59 -13.13
CA SER A 51 0.79 9.72 -12.99
C SER A 51 0.28 11.01 -13.60
N MET A 52 -0.85 10.95 -14.30
CA MET A 52 -1.47 12.15 -14.93
C MET A 52 -1.96 13.16 -13.89
N ASP A 53 -2.33 12.71 -12.72
CA ASP A 53 -2.82 13.49 -11.58
C ASP A 53 -1.71 13.84 -10.59
N GLY A 54 -0.55 13.21 -10.65
CA GLY A 54 0.63 13.53 -9.88
C GLY A 54 1.19 14.91 -10.25
N LYS A 55 1.48 15.76 -9.26
CA LYS A 55 2.00 17.13 -9.46
C LYS A 55 3.41 17.32 -8.91
N VAL A 56 3.91 16.38 -8.12
CA VAL A 56 5.19 16.47 -7.45
C VAL A 56 6.26 15.76 -8.28
N PRO A 57 7.27 16.46 -8.79
CA PRO A 57 8.42 15.82 -9.41
C PRO A 57 9.10 14.84 -8.45
N ILE A 58 9.62 13.74 -8.96
CA ILE A 58 10.19 12.70 -8.11
C ILE A 58 11.35 13.18 -7.23
N ASP A 59 12.19 14.08 -7.74
CA ASP A 59 13.30 14.64 -6.96
C ASP A 59 12.81 15.51 -5.79
N ASP A 60 11.73 16.28 -5.98
CA ASP A 60 11.12 17.10 -4.94
C ASP A 60 10.41 16.21 -3.92
N PHE A 61 9.79 15.11 -4.38
CA PHE A 61 9.17 14.11 -3.52
C PHE A 61 10.19 13.49 -2.56
N ILE A 62 11.32 13.02 -3.11
CA ILE A 62 12.42 12.43 -2.34
C ILE A 62 12.99 13.44 -1.34
N ALA A 63 13.25 14.70 -1.78
CA ALA A 63 13.77 15.74 -0.91
C ALA A 63 12.87 16.02 0.29
N GLU A 64 11.55 16.07 0.08
CA GLU A 64 10.57 16.29 1.15
C GLU A 64 10.50 15.08 2.11
N LEU A 65 10.55 13.86 1.60
CA LEU A 65 10.57 12.65 2.42
C LEU A 65 11.84 12.58 3.29
N ILE A 66 13.00 12.87 2.72
CA ILE A 66 14.28 12.95 3.47
C ILE A 66 14.16 13.99 4.59
N ARG A 67 13.61 15.18 4.30
CA ARG A 67 13.40 16.24 5.29
C ARG A 67 12.50 15.78 6.44
N LYS A 68 11.55 14.88 6.17
CA LYS A 68 10.63 14.27 7.16
C LYS A 68 11.18 13.00 7.82
N GLY A 69 12.44 12.64 7.55
CA GLY A 69 13.12 11.51 8.18
C GLY A 69 12.73 10.13 7.62
N PHE A 70 12.24 10.07 6.38
CA PHE A 70 11.99 8.80 5.70
C PHE A 70 13.29 8.21 5.14
N ASN A 71 13.33 6.88 5.06
CA ASN A 71 14.45 6.12 4.49
C ASN A 71 14.18 5.73 3.04
N GLY A 72 12.93 5.74 2.60
CA GLY A 72 12.58 5.38 1.24
C GLY A 72 11.12 5.61 0.90
N MET A 73 10.78 5.26 -0.34
CA MET A 73 9.42 5.33 -0.88
C MET A 73 9.16 4.20 -1.87
N LEU A 74 7.90 3.85 -2.05
CA LEU A 74 7.41 3.07 -3.18
C LEU A 74 6.81 4.04 -4.22
N VAL A 75 7.40 4.10 -5.40
CA VAL A 75 6.76 4.80 -6.53
C VAL A 75 5.66 3.91 -7.07
N SER A 76 4.41 4.34 -6.93
CA SER A 76 3.21 3.58 -7.28
C SER A 76 2.31 4.32 -8.27
N ASP A 77 2.90 4.91 -9.28
CA ASP A 77 2.16 5.63 -10.33
C ASP A 77 1.08 4.76 -10.98
N HIS A 78 -0.06 5.35 -11.37
CA HIS A 78 -1.16 4.66 -12.02
C HIS A 78 -0.73 3.98 -13.33
N ASN A 79 -0.76 2.65 -13.36
CA ASN A 79 -0.45 1.81 -14.53
C ASN A 79 0.85 2.21 -15.25
N SER A 80 1.85 2.72 -14.51
CA SER A 80 3.06 3.30 -15.08
C SER A 80 4.28 3.12 -14.19
N TYR A 81 5.43 2.85 -14.79
CA TYR A 81 6.72 2.87 -14.12
C TYR A 81 7.56 4.11 -14.48
N ASN A 82 6.97 5.15 -15.07
CA ASN A 82 7.74 6.29 -15.59
C ASN A 82 8.39 7.13 -14.49
N GLY A 83 7.75 7.33 -13.35
CA GLY A 83 8.37 7.99 -12.20
C GLY A 83 9.64 7.26 -11.75
N TYR A 84 9.55 5.95 -11.51
CA TYR A 84 10.71 5.13 -11.17
C TYR A 84 11.80 5.15 -12.26
N ARG A 85 11.42 5.08 -13.55
CA ARG A 85 12.36 5.15 -14.67
C ARG A 85 13.07 6.49 -14.72
N THR A 86 12.38 7.58 -14.41
CA THR A 86 12.96 8.93 -14.37
C THR A 86 13.98 9.02 -13.25
N TRP A 87 13.62 8.63 -12.03
CA TRP A 87 14.57 8.55 -10.92
C TRP A 87 15.80 7.72 -11.27
N LYS A 88 15.60 6.51 -11.80
CA LYS A 88 16.71 5.61 -12.14
C LYS A 88 17.67 6.16 -13.19
N ARG A 89 17.18 7.02 -14.10
CA ARG A 89 18.04 7.73 -15.05
C ARG A 89 18.84 8.84 -14.38
N ASN A 90 18.27 9.52 -13.39
CA ASN A 90 18.87 10.63 -12.68
C ASN A 90 19.88 10.20 -11.60
N ILE A 91 19.88 8.92 -11.19
CA ILE A 91 20.82 8.35 -10.19
C ILE A 91 22.29 8.63 -10.55
N LYS A 92 22.63 8.84 -11.82
CA LYS A 92 24.01 9.12 -12.23
C LYS A 92 24.65 10.29 -11.48
N ASP A 93 23.83 11.21 -10.95
CA ASP A 93 24.28 12.40 -10.22
C ASP A 93 24.37 12.16 -8.70
N GLN A 94 24.06 10.97 -8.20
CA GLN A 94 24.15 10.52 -6.79
C GLN A 94 23.53 11.46 -5.74
N LYS A 95 22.57 12.28 -6.14
CA LYS A 95 21.96 13.30 -5.27
C LYS A 95 21.30 12.72 -4.02
N PHE A 96 20.73 11.50 -4.12
CA PHE A 96 19.96 10.83 -3.05
C PHE A 96 20.39 9.37 -2.84
N LYS A 97 21.70 9.10 -2.84
CA LYS A 97 22.28 7.74 -2.82
C LYS A 97 21.88 6.87 -1.60
N ASP A 98 21.58 7.51 -0.48
CA ASP A 98 21.21 6.80 0.77
C ASP A 98 19.69 6.66 0.94
N PHE A 99 18.90 7.14 -0.01
CA PHE A 99 17.45 7.04 -0.01
C PHE A 99 16.98 5.91 -0.93
N VAL A 100 16.14 5.03 -0.40
CA VAL A 100 15.67 3.84 -1.13
C VAL A 100 14.42 4.19 -1.93
N VAL A 101 14.47 4.03 -3.25
CA VAL A 101 13.30 4.17 -4.12
C VAL A 101 12.94 2.81 -4.69
N LEU A 102 11.78 2.30 -4.28
CA LEU A 102 11.24 1.02 -4.73
C LEU A 102 10.31 1.21 -5.92
N LYS A 103 10.32 0.23 -6.80
CA LYS A 103 9.48 0.17 -8.00
C LYS A 103 8.18 -0.56 -7.68
N GLY A 104 7.08 0.16 -7.69
CA GLY A 104 5.73 -0.38 -7.64
C GLY A 104 4.85 0.21 -8.71
N ILE A 105 3.60 -0.14 -8.67
CA ILE A 105 2.55 0.40 -9.52
C ILE A 105 1.21 0.34 -8.78
N GLU A 106 0.40 1.38 -8.89
CA GLU A 106 -1.01 1.27 -8.56
C GLU A 106 -1.78 0.87 -9.81
N TYR A 107 -2.26 -0.36 -9.82
CA TYR A 107 -2.89 -0.98 -10.97
C TYR A 107 -4.40 -0.80 -10.94
N ASP A 108 -4.98 -0.24 -12.02
CA ASP A 108 -6.43 -0.08 -12.19
C ASP A 108 -7.03 -1.40 -12.70
N THR A 109 -7.62 -2.19 -11.82
CA THR A 109 -8.37 -3.39 -12.21
C THR A 109 -9.76 -3.03 -12.75
N ILE A 110 -10.34 -3.92 -13.56
CA ILE A 110 -11.70 -3.69 -14.08
C ILE A 110 -12.79 -4.00 -13.03
N ASP A 111 -12.47 -4.76 -11.99
CA ASP A 111 -13.46 -5.38 -11.09
C ASP A 111 -13.17 -5.30 -9.59
N ALA A 112 -11.99 -4.80 -9.18
CA ALA A 112 -11.59 -4.74 -7.78
C ALA A 112 -10.97 -3.40 -7.34
N GLY A 113 -11.09 -2.35 -8.16
CA GLY A 113 -10.49 -1.05 -7.87
C GLY A 113 -8.97 -1.04 -8.04
N HIS A 114 -8.30 -0.24 -7.25
CA HIS A 114 -6.85 -0.06 -7.32
C HIS A 114 -6.10 -1.10 -6.48
N ILE A 115 -5.05 -1.65 -7.06
CA ILE A 115 -4.20 -2.66 -6.43
C ILE A 115 -2.74 -2.21 -6.50
N LEU A 116 -2.08 -2.10 -5.35
CA LEU A 116 -0.64 -1.90 -5.29
C LEU A 116 0.06 -3.19 -5.66
N VAL A 117 0.97 -3.12 -6.63
CA VAL A 117 1.74 -4.27 -7.14
C VAL A 117 3.22 -3.99 -6.99
N ILE A 118 3.96 -4.94 -6.43
CA ILE A 118 5.39 -4.88 -6.24
C ILE A 118 6.02 -6.14 -6.84
N MET A 119 6.84 -5.95 -7.87
CA MET A 119 7.54 -7.03 -8.55
C MET A 119 9.03 -7.04 -8.14
N PRO A 120 9.69 -8.20 -8.11
CA PRO A 120 11.14 -8.23 -7.95
C PRO A 120 11.83 -7.28 -8.93
N GLU A 121 12.95 -6.68 -8.54
CA GLU A 121 13.66 -5.64 -9.31
C GLU A 121 14.06 -6.10 -10.71
N THR A 122 14.33 -7.40 -10.88
CA THR A 122 14.72 -8.01 -12.16
C THR A 122 13.56 -8.25 -13.11
N ILE A 123 12.33 -8.31 -12.58
CA ILE A 123 11.14 -8.65 -13.36
C ILE A 123 10.53 -7.39 -14.00
N LYS A 124 10.29 -7.47 -15.31
CA LYS A 124 9.69 -6.41 -16.12
C LYS A 124 8.52 -6.97 -16.92
N LEU A 125 7.30 -6.72 -16.45
CA LEU A 125 6.07 -7.17 -17.12
C LEU A 125 5.36 -5.96 -17.72
N LYS A 126 5.42 -5.83 -19.05
CA LYS A 126 4.75 -4.73 -19.78
C LYS A 126 3.22 -4.75 -19.60
N ILE A 127 2.65 -5.91 -19.33
CA ILE A 127 1.20 -6.06 -19.11
C ILE A 127 0.72 -5.24 -17.90
N LEU A 128 1.59 -4.99 -16.91
CA LEU A 128 1.27 -4.18 -15.74
C LEU A 128 1.17 -2.68 -16.06
N GLU A 129 1.58 -2.26 -17.24
CA GLU A 129 1.38 -0.89 -17.73
C GLU A 129 0.13 -0.75 -18.62
N LEU A 130 -0.67 -1.82 -18.74
CA LEU A 130 -1.94 -1.85 -19.44
C LEU A 130 -3.07 -2.10 -18.44
N ARG A 131 -3.82 -1.08 -18.08
CA ARG A 131 -4.92 -1.15 -17.12
C ARG A 131 -6.03 -2.11 -17.55
N GLY A 132 -6.83 -2.57 -16.57
CA GLY A 132 -8.11 -3.24 -16.85
C GLY A 132 -8.06 -4.77 -16.80
N LEU A 133 -6.98 -5.39 -16.31
CA LEU A 133 -7.03 -6.82 -16.00
C LEU A 133 -8.04 -7.09 -14.87
N PRO A 134 -8.79 -8.20 -14.94
CA PRO A 134 -9.49 -8.74 -13.79
C PRO A 134 -8.52 -9.04 -12.64
N VAL A 135 -8.92 -8.78 -11.41
CA VAL A 135 -8.04 -8.94 -10.24
C VAL A 135 -7.48 -10.35 -10.11
N GLN A 136 -8.25 -11.38 -10.40
CA GLN A 136 -7.76 -12.77 -10.34
C GLN A 136 -6.61 -13.03 -11.31
N ILE A 137 -6.70 -12.51 -12.53
CA ILE A 137 -5.63 -12.63 -13.53
C ILE A 137 -4.40 -11.84 -13.10
N LEU A 138 -4.61 -10.66 -12.50
CA LEU A 138 -3.51 -9.87 -11.95
C LEU A 138 -2.77 -10.63 -10.83
N ILE A 139 -3.52 -11.24 -9.89
CA ILE A 139 -2.98 -12.07 -8.80
C ILE A 139 -2.12 -13.20 -9.37
N ASP A 140 -2.67 -13.96 -10.32
CA ASP A 140 -2.00 -15.10 -10.93
C ASP A 140 -0.69 -14.69 -11.62
N ILE A 141 -0.70 -13.58 -12.35
CA ILE A 141 0.49 -13.04 -13.03
C ILE A 141 1.54 -12.61 -12.01
N VAL A 142 1.15 -11.85 -10.99
CA VAL A 142 2.07 -11.31 -9.98
C VAL A 142 2.72 -12.43 -9.18
N HIS A 143 1.93 -13.34 -8.63
CA HIS A 143 2.43 -14.47 -7.84
C HIS A 143 3.31 -15.43 -8.65
N LYS A 144 2.91 -15.77 -9.89
CA LYS A 144 3.73 -16.61 -10.79
C LYS A 144 5.13 -16.04 -11.04
N ASN A 145 5.27 -14.72 -10.97
CA ASN A 145 6.54 -14.02 -11.20
C ASN A 145 7.22 -13.57 -9.90
N GLY A 146 6.79 -14.08 -8.75
CA GLY A 146 7.43 -13.84 -7.45
C GLY A 146 7.16 -12.48 -6.82
N GLY A 147 6.21 -11.72 -7.38
CA GLY A 147 5.77 -10.44 -6.82
C GLY A 147 4.78 -10.61 -5.68
N ILE A 148 4.38 -9.48 -5.11
CA ILE A 148 3.33 -9.33 -4.10
C ILE A 148 2.35 -8.24 -4.51
N LEU A 149 1.11 -8.34 -4.02
CA LEU A 149 0.10 -7.33 -4.28
C LEU A 149 -0.91 -7.22 -3.13
N GLY A 150 -1.55 -6.06 -3.08
CA GLY A 150 -2.60 -5.79 -2.09
C GLY A 150 -3.44 -4.58 -2.47
N PRO A 151 -4.68 -4.46 -1.95
CA PRO A 151 -5.57 -3.36 -2.31
C PRO A 151 -5.08 -2.03 -1.75
N ALA A 152 -5.01 -1.02 -2.61
CA ALA A 152 -4.85 0.38 -2.24
C ALA A 152 -6.15 0.88 -1.60
N HIS A 153 -6.06 1.74 -0.58
CA HIS A 153 -7.20 2.34 0.13
C HIS A 153 -8.48 1.47 0.10
N PRO A 154 -8.43 0.21 0.64
CA PRO A 154 -9.42 -0.84 0.37
C PRO A 154 -10.85 -0.45 0.74
N CYS A 155 -11.02 0.41 1.74
CA CYS A 155 -12.30 0.92 2.22
C CYS A 155 -12.56 2.37 1.84
N GLY A 156 -11.78 2.94 0.91
CA GLY A 156 -11.92 4.33 0.48
C GLY A 156 -13.33 4.67 0.02
N GLU A 157 -13.70 5.94 0.14
CA GLU A 157 -15.04 6.41 -0.28
C GLU A 157 -15.18 6.46 -1.79
N LYS A 158 -14.07 6.54 -2.49
CA LYS A 158 -14.01 6.53 -3.95
C LYS A 158 -14.48 5.19 -4.50
N TYR A 159 -15.20 5.22 -5.62
CA TYR A 159 -15.75 4.01 -6.26
C TYR A 159 -14.68 3.02 -6.75
N LEU A 160 -13.43 3.46 -6.86
CA LEU A 160 -12.28 2.63 -7.26
C LEU A 160 -11.63 1.87 -6.09
N SER A 161 -12.20 1.91 -4.89
CA SER A 161 -11.74 1.10 -3.77
C SER A 161 -12.26 -0.35 -3.87
N PHE A 162 -11.49 -1.27 -3.29
CA PHE A 162 -11.78 -2.71 -3.31
C PHE A 162 -13.20 -3.05 -2.81
N THR A 163 -13.58 -2.51 -1.65
CA THR A 163 -14.89 -2.81 -1.04
C THR A 163 -16.07 -2.24 -1.80
N ASN A 164 -15.86 -1.19 -2.61
CA ASN A 164 -16.92 -0.57 -3.40
C ASN A 164 -17.04 -1.15 -4.81
N THR A 165 -15.97 -1.73 -5.34
CA THR A 165 -15.88 -2.18 -6.72
C THR A 165 -16.14 -3.67 -6.88
N LEU A 166 -15.54 -4.51 -6.03
CA LEU A 166 -15.69 -5.95 -6.12
C LEU A 166 -17.04 -6.42 -5.56
N LYS A 167 -17.72 -7.32 -6.27
CA LYS A 167 -18.97 -7.93 -5.80
C LYS A 167 -18.74 -8.65 -4.46
N LYS A 168 -19.55 -8.37 -3.45
CA LYS A 168 -19.40 -8.88 -2.07
C LYS A 168 -19.08 -10.37 -1.96
N ARG A 169 -19.76 -11.21 -2.76
CA ARG A 169 -19.56 -12.67 -2.76
C ARG A 169 -18.14 -13.12 -3.12
N ASN A 170 -17.39 -12.27 -3.82
CA ASN A 170 -16.04 -12.56 -4.27
C ASN A 170 -14.98 -11.92 -3.35
N GLN A 171 -15.36 -10.94 -2.52
CA GLN A 171 -14.39 -10.19 -1.71
C GLN A 171 -13.57 -11.08 -0.78
N MET A 172 -14.22 -11.99 -0.04
CA MET A 172 -13.51 -12.88 0.89
C MET A 172 -12.52 -13.81 0.18
N ALA A 173 -12.92 -14.38 -0.97
CA ALA A 173 -12.06 -15.28 -1.74
C ALA A 173 -10.83 -14.57 -2.32
N VAL A 174 -10.98 -13.31 -2.71
CA VAL A 174 -9.89 -12.50 -3.25
C VAL A 174 -9.00 -11.97 -2.14
N MET A 175 -9.57 -11.51 -1.00
CA MET A 175 -8.79 -11.01 0.15
C MET A 175 -7.78 -12.03 0.68
N ASN A 176 -8.13 -13.31 0.70
CA ASN A 176 -7.23 -14.39 1.14
C ASN A 176 -6.05 -14.63 0.18
N GLN A 177 -6.02 -13.99 -0.98
CA GLN A 177 -4.96 -14.13 -1.96
C GLN A 177 -4.03 -12.91 -2.01
N PHE A 178 -4.33 -11.85 -1.26
CA PHE A 178 -3.45 -10.70 -1.14
C PHE A 178 -2.32 -10.97 -0.13
N ASP A 179 -1.19 -10.32 -0.34
CA ASP A 179 0.01 -10.46 0.49
C ASP A 179 0.07 -9.39 1.59
N PHE A 180 -0.59 -8.26 1.37
CA PHE A 180 -0.72 -7.11 2.27
C PHE A 180 -1.98 -6.31 1.92
N LEU A 181 -2.25 -5.25 2.68
CA LEU A 181 -3.20 -4.22 2.26
C LEU A 181 -2.73 -2.83 2.72
N GLU A 182 -3.27 -1.77 2.13
CA GLU A 182 -3.05 -0.43 2.64
C GLU A 182 -3.98 -0.18 3.83
N GLY A 183 -3.38 -0.21 5.05
CA GLY A 183 -4.11 -0.06 6.31
C GLY A 183 -4.26 1.41 6.75
N PHE A 184 -3.43 2.30 6.21
CA PHE A 184 -3.52 3.75 6.44
C PHE A 184 -3.18 4.53 5.17
N ASN A 185 -4.11 5.34 4.70
CA ASN A 185 -3.95 6.26 3.59
C ASN A 185 -4.25 7.69 4.07
N ALA A 186 -3.29 8.62 3.89
CA ALA A 186 -3.42 9.98 4.40
C ALA A 186 -4.54 10.79 3.71
N CYS A 187 -4.90 10.42 2.49
CA CYS A 187 -5.94 11.07 1.69
C CYS A 187 -7.35 10.49 1.89
N GLU A 188 -7.49 9.46 2.74
CA GLU A 188 -8.77 8.83 3.07
C GLU A 188 -9.32 9.29 4.43
N SER A 189 -10.61 9.04 4.68
CA SER A 189 -11.28 9.39 5.93
C SER A 189 -10.82 8.52 7.10
N VAL A 190 -11.10 8.98 8.33
CA VAL A 190 -10.84 8.22 9.57
C VAL A 190 -11.57 6.88 9.53
N GLU A 191 -12.82 6.89 9.06
CA GLU A 191 -13.69 5.72 8.95
C GLU A 191 -13.14 4.72 7.92
N SER A 192 -12.65 5.21 6.77
CA SER A 192 -12.02 4.38 5.75
C SER A 192 -10.77 3.68 6.26
N ASN A 193 -9.89 4.42 6.96
CA ASN A 193 -8.68 3.87 7.55
C ASN A 193 -8.99 2.89 8.70
N HIS A 194 -10.00 3.19 9.51
CA HIS A 194 -10.43 2.24 10.54
C HIS A 194 -10.95 0.92 9.93
N CYS A 195 -11.76 0.99 8.89
CA CYS A 195 -12.22 -0.19 8.14
C CYS A 195 -11.05 -0.98 7.56
N ALA A 196 -10.07 -0.32 6.94
CA ALA A 196 -8.89 -0.96 6.38
C ALA A 196 -8.07 -1.70 7.46
N LYS A 197 -7.90 -1.07 8.63
CA LYS A 197 -7.23 -1.69 9.77
C LYS A 197 -7.95 -2.96 10.26
N VAL A 198 -9.28 -2.90 10.38
CA VAL A 198 -10.10 -4.08 10.75
C VAL A 198 -9.94 -5.20 9.72
N LEU A 199 -9.92 -4.88 8.42
CA LEU A 199 -9.67 -5.87 7.38
C LEU A 199 -8.28 -6.51 7.52
N ALA A 200 -7.22 -5.71 7.78
CA ALA A 200 -5.87 -6.24 8.00
C ALA A 200 -5.82 -7.24 9.16
N GLU A 201 -6.46 -6.88 10.28
CA GLU A 201 -6.56 -7.75 11.45
C GLU A 201 -7.33 -9.04 11.16
N MET A 202 -8.49 -8.95 10.47
CA MET A 202 -9.33 -10.10 10.13
C MET A 202 -8.65 -11.12 9.22
N TYR A 203 -7.87 -10.65 8.26
CA TYR A 203 -7.19 -11.51 7.29
C TYR A 203 -5.73 -11.79 7.67
N ALA A 204 -5.29 -11.28 8.84
CA ALA A 204 -3.91 -11.39 9.33
C ALA A 204 -2.87 -10.94 8.28
N LEU A 205 -3.17 -9.87 7.55
CA LEU A 205 -2.32 -9.30 6.51
C LEU A 205 -1.45 -8.19 7.07
N PRO A 206 -0.17 -8.08 6.65
CA PRO A 206 0.64 -6.90 6.89
C PRO A 206 -0.07 -5.64 6.35
N ALA A 207 0.00 -4.54 7.12
CA ALA A 207 -0.64 -3.29 6.74
C ALA A 207 0.40 -2.24 6.37
N PHE A 208 0.29 -1.67 5.17
CA PHE A 208 1.09 -0.55 4.71
C PHE A 208 0.42 0.78 4.99
N GLY A 209 1.23 1.84 5.14
CA GLY A 209 0.78 3.21 5.18
C GLY A 209 1.40 3.99 4.03
N GLY A 210 0.57 4.69 3.29
CA GLY A 210 0.95 5.52 2.16
C GLY A 210 0.29 6.90 2.20
N SER A 211 1.02 7.91 1.73
CA SER A 211 0.48 9.27 1.67
C SER A 211 -0.57 9.45 0.58
N ASP A 212 -0.51 8.63 -0.47
CA ASP A 212 -1.31 8.78 -1.69
C ASP A 212 -1.19 10.22 -2.25
N ALA A 213 0.05 10.75 -2.15
CA ALA A 213 0.30 12.15 -2.39
C ALA A 213 0.33 12.47 -3.88
N HIS A 214 -0.60 13.33 -4.28
CA HIS A 214 -0.67 13.96 -5.60
C HIS A 214 -0.17 15.41 -5.57
N LYS A 215 0.07 15.97 -4.38
CA LYS A 215 0.52 17.33 -4.12
C LYS A 215 1.57 17.34 -3.02
N THR A 216 2.41 18.34 -3.00
CA THR A 216 3.50 18.50 -2.03
C THR A 216 3.03 18.46 -0.57
N ASP A 217 1.85 19.01 -0.28
CA ASP A 217 1.30 19.11 1.08
C ASP A 217 0.99 17.74 1.68
N CYS A 218 0.75 16.72 0.84
CA CYS A 218 0.42 15.36 1.28
C CYS A 218 1.66 14.47 1.46
N VAL A 219 2.79 14.82 0.85
CA VAL A 219 4.02 13.99 0.84
C VAL A 219 4.46 13.63 2.26
N GLY A 220 4.63 12.34 2.53
CA GLY A 220 5.09 11.83 3.81
C GLY A 220 4.13 12.09 4.98
N MET A 221 2.83 12.22 4.73
CA MET A 221 1.80 12.28 5.77
C MET A 221 1.44 10.91 6.33
N ALA A 222 1.77 9.84 5.62
CA ALA A 222 1.62 8.48 6.13
C ALA A 222 2.94 7.71 5.94
N TYR A 223 3.08 6.61 6.69
CA TYR A 223 4.30 5.84 6.71
C TYR A 223 4.05 4.36 6.99
N THR A 224 5.03 3.56 6.59
CA THR A 224 5.21 2.17 6.99
C THR A 224 6.58 2.03 7.64
N ASP A 225 6.61 1.55 8.89
CA ASP A 225 7.83 1.17 9.58
C ASP A 225 8.10 -0.32 9.34
N ILE A 226 9.28 -0.62 8.80
CA ILE A 226 9.71 -1.98 8.46
C ILE A 226 10.93 -2.32 9.33
N PRO A 227 10.89 -3.42 10.12
CA PRO A 227 11.96 -3.76 11.07
C PRO A 227 13.19 -4.40 10.40
N GLU A 228 13.23 -4.47 9.08
CA GLU A 228 14.32 -5.03 8.28
C GLU A 228 15.02 -3.98 7.43
N GLN A 229 16.26 -4.27 7.02
CA GLN A 229 16.98 -3.44 6.06
C GLN A 229 16.45 -3.73 4.65
N ILE A 230 15.90 -2.70 4.02
CA ILE A 230 15.33 -2.78 2.68
C ILE A 230 16.21 -1.97 1.73
N HIS A 231 16.73 -2.62 0.70
CA HIS A 231 17.56 -2.01 -0.34
C HIS A 231 16.94 -2.15 -1.74
N CYS A 232 16.05 -3.14 -1.91
CA CYS A 232 15.38 -3.41 -3.18
C CYS A 232 13.99 -4.03 -2.96
N GLU A 233 13.25 -4.22 -4.03
CA GLU A 233 11.90 -4.81 -4.00
C GLU A 233 11.91 -6.25 -3.44
N SER A 234 12.94 -7.04 -3.74
CA SER A 234 13.06 -8.42 -3.22
C SER A 234 13.22 -8.45 -1.70
N ASP A 235 13.90 -7.48 -1.10
CA ASP A 235 13.98 -7.35 0.36
C ASP A 235 12.61 -7.05 0.97
N LEU A 236 11.87 -6.11 0.37
CA LEU A 236 10.50 -5.79 0.81
C LEU A 236 9.56 -6.99 0.67
N ILE A 237 9.60 -7.69 -0.47
CA ILE A 237 8.80 -8.91 -0.70
C ILE A 237 9.09 -9.96 0.37
N ARG A 238 10.35 -10.14 0.74
CA ARG A 238 10.75 -11.06 1.83
C ARG A 238 10.19 -10.61 3.17
N ALA A 239 10.32 -9.33 3.53
CA ALA A 239 9.82 -8.76 4.78
C ALA A 239 8.29 -8.93 4.92
N VAL A 240 7.55 -8.68 3.83
CA VAL A 240 6.09 -8.88 3.79
C VAL A 240 5.72 -10.34 4.00
N LYS A 241 6.42 -11.27 3.35
CA LYS A 241 6.18 -12.72 3.51
C LYS A 241 6.50 -13.24 4.91
N LEU A 242 7.43 -12.62 5.62
CA LEU A 242 7.69 -12.91 7.03
C LEU A 242 6.57 -12.35 7.93
N GLY A 243 5.94 -11.25 7.52
CA GLY A 243 4.76 -10.67 8.16
C GLY A 243 4.98 -10.09 9.56
N GLU A 244 6.21 -10.05 10.08
CA GLU A 244 6.52 -9.65 11.45
C GLU A 244 6.93 -8.18 11.55
N GLY A 245 6.31 -7.45 12.48
CA GLY A 245 6.78 -6.14 12.93
C GLY A 245 6.54 -4.97 11.97
N ILE A 246 5.89 -5.16 10.82
CA ILE A 246 5.49 -4.08 9.92
C ILE A 246 4.37 -3.28 10.60
N LYS A 247 4.56 -1.96 10.73
CA LYS A 247 3.59 -1.05 11.34
C LYS A 247 3.32 0.11 10.39
N CYS A 248 2.09 0.60 10.37
CA CYS A 248 1.73 1.77 9.59
C CYS A 248 0.99 2.82 10.42
N GLY A 249 1.01 4.04 9.93
CA GLY A 249 0.32 5.17 10.55
C GLY A 249 0.55 6.47 9.81
N GLY A 250 0.08 7.56 10.39
CA GLY A 250 0.25 8.87 9.77
C GLY A 250 -0.67 9.94 10.32
N SER A 251 -0.80 11.01 9.55
CA SER A 251 -1.71 12.13 9.76
C SER A 251 -2.67 12.25 8.58
N TYR A 252 -3.87 12.72 8.85
CA TYR A 252 -4.86 12.95 7.80
C TYR A 252 -4.60 14.26 7.06
N TYR A 253 -4.75 14.22 5.74
CA TYR A 253 -4.73 15.43 4.94
C TYR A 253 -6.01 16.24 5.16
N ARG A 254 -5.87 17.46 5.69
CA ARG A 254 -7.00 18.31 6.10
C ARG A 254 -7.96 18.74 4.96
N GLY A 255 -7.59 18.50 3.70
CA GLY A 255 -8.46 18.74 2.54
C GLY A 255 -9.53 17.67 2.32
N THR A 256 -9.52 16.56 3.07
CA THR A 256 -10.50 15.47 2.98
C THR A 256 -11.60 15.54 4.04
N THR A 257 -11.50 16.49 4.98
CA THR A 257 -12.58 16.76 5.95
C THR A 257 -13.58 17.72 5.34
N LYS A 258 -14.52 17.20 4.55
CA LYS A 258 -15.82 17.82 4.27
C LYS A 258 -16.89 16.76 4.34
#